data_ba7158e0c01916145a280df34737ceea
#
_entry.id   ba7158e0c01916145a280df34737ceea
#
_cell.length_a   1.000
_cell.length_b   1.000
_cell.length_c   1.000
_cell.angle_alpha   90.00
_cell.angle_beta   90.00
_cell.angle_gamma   90.00
#
_symmetry.space_group_name_H-M   'P 1'
#
loop_
_entity.id
_entity.type
_entity.pdbx_description
1 polymer ?
#
loop_
_entity_poly.entity_id
_entity_poly.type
_entity_poly.pdbx_seq_one_letter_code
_entity_poly.pdbx_strand_id
1 'polypeptide(L)'
;MRVIVVGAGLSGLMAAQELQVAGHEVIVFDKGRGVGGRLATRRIDTATLDHGAQFFTVRTNEFAAHVDKWVAAGVAHEWCKGFASEDGHPRYVGSRGMSGIAKHLSEGLDVRLETLVFSLECSDYDVTVVTDDGIKHTCDAVLLTAPLPQSFSLMFGAGIEMPAELRTIDYDRTLGLLAVLDSPHHNVPSPGGLQFPDNVFSFIGDNSAKGISQTPALTFHANPEWSLRHFEDDLETIHSLLLDAARPFLGQAKVVESQPKKWRFATPQRSWPHPYWTAPGGLVVLAGDVFAGPKMEGAALSGLSAATYLVTAFS
;
A
#
# COMPACT_ATOMS: atom_id res chain seq x y z
N MET A 1 -13.35 1.78 -24.11
CA MET A 1 -12.67 0.48 -23.97
C MET A 1 -12.99 -0.17 -22.64
N ARG A 2 -12.71 -1.47 -22.51
CA ARG A 2 -12.75 -2.22 -21.26
C ARG A 2 -11.32 -2.39 -20.73
N VAL A 3 -11.08 -1.97 -19.47
CA VAL A 3 -9.78 -2.10 -18.82
C VAL A 3 -9.92 -2.96 -17.57
N ILE A 4 -9.01 -3.92 -17.42
CA ILE A 4 -8.89 -4.67 -16.17
C ILE A 4 -7.69 -4.13 -15.39
N VAL A 5 -7.93 -3.75 -14.13
CA VAL A 5 -6.88 -3.33 -13.18
C VAL A 5 -6.61 -4.48 -12.21
N VAL A 6 -5.36 -4.90 -12.10
CA VAL A 6 -4.93 -5.95 -11.18
C VAL A 6 -4.26 -5.33 -9.97
N GLY A 7 -4.97 -5.35 -8.85
CA GLY A 7 -4.57 -4.75 -7.58
C GLY A 7 -5.44 -3.57 -7.17
N ALA A 8 -6.21 -3.72 -6.08
CA ALA A 8 -7.00 -2.67 -5.44
C ALA A 8 -6.18 -1.89 -4.39
N GLY A 9 -4.88 -1.69 -4.65
CA GLY A 9 -4.03 -0.76 -3.91
C GLY A 9 -4.25 0.69 -4.35
N LEU A 10 -3.54 1.64 -3.74
CA LEU A 10 -3.70 3.07 -4.05
C LEU A 10 -3.53 3.36 -5.54
N SER A 11 -2.47 2.83 -6.16
CA SER A 11 -2.19 3.04 -7.58
C SER A 11 -3.33 2.56 -8.48
N GLY A 12 -3.81 1.33 -8.24
CA GLY A 12 -4.89 0.74 -9.03
C GLY A 12 -6.22 1.46 -8.86
N LEU A 13 -6.57 1.86 -7.64
CA LEU A 13 -7.83 2.58 -7.36
C LEU A 13 -7.82 3.99 -7.95
N MET A 14 -6.70 4.73 -7.85
CA MET A 14 -6.55 6.04 -8.47
C MET A 14 -6.67 5.95 -10.00
N ALA A 15 -6.01 4.96 -10.59
CA ALA A 15 -6.12 4.72 -12.03
C ALA A 15 -7.54 4.32 -12.46
N ALA A 16 -8.19 3.43 -11.69
CA ALA A 16 -9.53 2.97 -12.00
C ALA A 16 -10.57 4.09 -11.97
N GLN A 17 -10.48 5.01 -10.99
CA GLN A 17 -11.35 6.20 -10.96
C GLN A 17 -11.14 7.09 -12.18
N GLU A 18 -9.89 7.38 -12.55
CA GLU A 18 -9.58 8.23 -13.69
C GLU A 18 -10.07 7.63 -15.00
N LEU A 19 -9.85 6.33 -15.21
CA LEU A 19 -10.37 5.60 -16.37
C LEU A 19 -11.89 5.59 -16.42
N GLN A 20 -12.57 5.40 -15.28
CA GLN A 20 -14.04 5.43 -15.21
C GLN A 20 -14.58 6.83 -15.52
N VAL A 21 -13.95 7.89 -15.01
CA VAL A 21 -14.31 9.29 -15.31
C VAL A 21 -14.14 9.59 -16.81
N ALA A 22 -13.13 9.01 -17.46
CA ALA A 22 -12.93 9.10 -18.90
C ALA A 22 -13.93 8.27 -19.73
N GLY A 23 -14.88 7.58 -19.08
CA GLY A 23 -15.96 6.84 -19.75
C GLY A 23 -15.59 5.40 -20.13
N HIS A 24 -14.54 4.83 -19.55
CA HIS A 24 -14.15 3.45 -19.80
C HIS A 24 -14.86 2.47 -18.85
N GLU A 25 -15.12 1.25 -19.31
CA GLU A 25 -15.54 0.13 -18.46
C GLU A 25 -14.31 -0.39 -17.68
N VAL A 26 -14.35 -0.34 -16.36
CA VAL A 26 -13.22 -0.72 -15.51
C VAL A 26 -13.64 -1.80 -14.53
N ILE A 27 -12.86 -2.88 -14.47
CA ILE A 27 -12.99 -3.93 -13.46
C ILE A 27 -11.67 -4.01 -12.69
N VAL A 28 -11.74 -3.98 -11.37
CA VAL A 28 -10.57 -4.12 -10.50
C VAL A 28 -10.57 -5.49 -9.85
N PHE A 29 -9.55 -6.29 -10.06
CA PHE A 29 -9.35 -7.57 -9.37
C PHE A 29 -8.33 -7.42 -8.24
N ASP A 30 -8.64 -7.94 -7.06
CA ASP A 30 -7.69 -8.05 -5.96
C ASP A 30 -7.83 -9.39 -5.24
N LYS A 31 -6.70 -10.04 -4.97
CA LYS A 31 -6.64 -11.32 -4.25
C LYS A 31 -6.95 -11.20 -2.75
N GLY A 32 -6.92 -9.98 -2.21
CA GLY A 32 -7.17 -9.69 -0.81
C GLY A 32 -8.65 -9.68 -0.46
N ARG A 33 -8.95 -9.82 0.84
CA ARG A 33 -10.31 -9.70 1.39
C ARG A 33 -10.79 -8.26 1.54
N GLY A 34 -9.97 -7.29 1.16
CA GLY A 34 -10.28 -5.86 1.24
C GLY A 34 -9.36 -5.02 0.40
N VAL A 35 -9.85 -3.84 0.04
CA VAL A 35 -9.07 -2.86 -0.73
C VAL A 35 -7.97 -2.20 0.10
N GLY A 36 -6.98 -1.62 -0.60
CA GLY A 36 -5.93 -0.78 -0.02
C GLY A 36 -4.53 -1.37 -0.08
N GLY A 37 -4.39 -2.70 -0.17
CA GLY A 37 -3.08 -3.33 -0.21
C GLY A 37 -2.21 -2.89 0.97
N ARG A 38 -1.13 -2.14 0.71
CA ARG A 38 -0.22 -1.59 1.76
C ARG A 38 -0.78 -0.40 2.56
N LEU A 39 -1.99 0.07 2.27
CA LEU A 39 -2.78 0.96 3.15
C LEU A 39 -3.57 0.19 4.21
N ALA A 40 -3.10 -0.95 4.63
CA ALA A 40 -3.84 -1.88 5.45
C ALA A 40 -4.00 -1.40 6.90
N THR A 41 -5.23 -1.47 7.38
CA THR A 41 -5.62 -1.21 8.77
C THR A 41 -6.25 -2.47 9.36
N ARG A 42 -5.90 -2.81 10.58
CA ARG A 42 -6.44 -3.94 11.35
C ARG A 42 -7.32 -3.44 12.48
N ARG A 43 -8.44 -4.12 12.72
CA ARG A 43 -9.22 -3.97 13.94
C ARG A 43 -8.96 -5.17 14.84
N ILE A 44 -8.70 -4.87 16.11
CA ILE A 44 -8.54 -5.84 17.19
C ILE A 44 -9.46 -5.36 18.30
N ASP A 45 -10.59 -6.02 18.49
CA ASP A 45 -11.71 -5.56 19.31
C ASP A 45 -12.07 -4.10 18.99
N THR A 46 -11.91 -3.20 19.96
CA THR A 46 -12.18 -1.77 19.84
C THR A 46 -10.98 -0.95 19.31
N ALA A 47 -9.80 -1.57 19.23
CA ALA A 47 -8.60 -0.91 18.73
C ALA A 47 -8.55 -0.93 17.19
N THR A 48 -8.09 0.17 16.62
CA THR A 48 -7.82 0.30 15.19
C THR A 48 -6.34 0.61 14.99
N LEU A 49 -5.63 -0.23 14.21
CA LEU A 49 -4.18 -0.11 14.03
C LEU A 49 -3.83 -0.16 12.54
N ASP A 50 -3.12 0.85 12.05
CA ASP A 50 -2.48 0.77 10.75
C ASP A 50 -1.26 -0.13 10.82
N HIS A 51 -1.17 -1.12 9.92
CA HIS A 51 -0.03 -2.04 9.89
C HIS A 51 0.74 -2.03 8.57
N GLY A 52 0.30 -1.27 7.59
CA GLY A 52 1.02 -0.89 6.39
C GLY A 52 1.55 0.53 6.51
N ALA A 53 1.21 1.41 5.57
CA ALA A 53 1.56 2.82 5.62
C ALA A 53 1.04 3.45 6.93
N GLN A 54 1.90 4.18 7.60
CA GLN A 54 1.59 4.78 8.91
C GLN A 54 1.09 6.22 8.78
N PHE A 55 1.55 6.90 7.76
CA PHE A 55 1.20 8.27 7.39
C PHE A 55 1.67 8.53 5.95
N PHE A 56 1.33 9.68 5.39
CA PHE A 56 1.87 10.16 4.14
C PHE A 56 2.15 11.67 4.19
N THR A 57 2.99 12.12 3.28
CA THR A 57 3.31 13.55 3.05
C THR A 57 2.91 13.92 1.64
N VAL A 58 2.78 15.22 1.37
CA VAL A 58 2.43 15.79 0.07
C VAL A 58 3.59 16.63 -0.41
N ARG A 59 4.05 16.41 -1.64
CA ARG A 59 5.21 17.11 -2.23
C ARG A 59 4.86 17.83 -3.53
N THR A 60 3.91 17.31 -4.30
CA THR A 60 3.49 17.87 -5.59
C THR A 60 2.10 18.50 -5.49
N ASN A 61 1.86 19.52 -6.31
CA ASN A 61 0.53 20.15 -6.40
C ASN A 61 -0.53 19.18 -6.96
N GLU A 62 -0.13 18.25 -7.83
CA GLU A 62 -1.01 17.25 -8.39
C GLU A 62 -1.56 16.34 -7.28
N PHE A 63 -0.70 15.80 -6.44
CA PHE A 63 -1.14 14.95 -5.32
C PHE A 63 -1.89 15.77 -4.26
N ALA A 64 -1.47 17.03 -4.01
CA ALA A 64 -2.16 17.94 -3.09
C ALA A 64 -3.65 18.08 -3.42
N ALA A 65 -4.00 18.24 -4.71
CA ALA A 65 -5.38 18.38 -5.14
C ALA A 65 -6.26 17.16 -4.80
N HIS A 66 -5.69 15.95 -4.78
CA HIS A 66 -6.41 14.75 -4.32
C HIS A 66 -6.52 14.71 -2.79
N VAL A 67 -5.45 15.05 -2.09
CA VAL A 67 -5.42 15.06 -0.62
C VAL A 67 -6.40 16.09 -0.06
N ASP A 68 -6.48 17.28 -0.67
CA ASP A 68 -7.45 18.32 -0.30
C ASP A 68 -8.91 17.82 -0.41
N LYS A 69 -9.23 17.06 -1.46
CA LYS A 69 -10.53 16.40 -1.62
C LYS A 69 -10.79 15.38 -0.51
N TRP A 70 -9.79 14.56 -0.16
CA TRP A 70 -9.91 13.57 0.92
C TRP A 70 -10.08 14.24 2.29
N VAL A 71 -9.40 15.35 2.53
CA VAL A 71 -9.55 16.14 3.77
C VAL A 71 -10.94 16.79 3.81
N ALA A 72 -11.38 17.42 2.73
CA ALA A 72 -12.70 18.03 2.63
C ALA A 72 -13.84 17.00 2.81
N ALA A 73 -13.64 15.76 2.34
CA ALA A 73 -14.58 14.65 2.54
C ALA A 73 -14.46 13.97 3.92
N GLY A 74 -13.55 14.42 4.81
CA GLY A 74 -13.33 13.82 6.11
C GLY A 74 -12.68 12.42 6.07
N VAL A 75 -12.10 12.04 4.92
CA VAL A 75 -11.46 10.74 4.69
C VAL A 75 -10.02 10.71 5.22
N ALA A 76 -9.34 11.85 5.19
CA ALA A 76 -8.00 12.05 5.73
C ALA A 76 -7.95 13.33 6.58
N HIS A 77 -6.94 13.40 7.44
CA HIS A 77 -6.66 14.61 8.22
C HIS A 77 -5.15 14.75 8.48
N GLU A 78 -4.71 15.97 8.82
CA GLU A 78 -3.36 16.22 9.27
C GLU A 78 -3.17 15.65 10.67
N TRP A 79 -2.14 14.81 10.85
CA TRP A 79 -1.75 14.28 12.15
C TRP A 79 -0.77 15.20 12.86
N CYS A 80 0.31 15.57 12.19
CA CYS A 80 1.38 16.39 12.78
C CYS A 80 2.27 16.98 11.70
N LYS A 81 3.24 17.85 12.13
CA LYS A 81 4.25 18.46 11.25
C LYS A 81 5.68 18.06 11.61
N GLY A 82 5.87 16.85 12.09
CA GLY A 82 7.15 16.30 12.53
C GLY A 82 6.98 15.41 13.75
N PHE A 83 8.00 14.60 14.10
CA PHE A 83 7.97 13.72 15.25
C PHE A 83 8.93 14.20 16.36
N ALA A 84 10.24 14.13 16.15
CA ALA A 84 11.22 14.62 17.12
C ALA A 84 11.33 16.16 17.15
N SER A 85 11.07 16.78 15.99
CA SER A 85 10.99 18.23 15.82
C SER A 85 10.01 18.54 14.70
N GLU A 86 9.41 19.73 14.74
CA GLU A 86 8.62 20.22 13.63
C GLU A 86 9.55 20.56 12.44
N ASP A 87 9.29 19.93 11.28
CA ASP A 87 10.00 20.19 10.03
C ASP A 87 9.16 20.95 9.00
N GLY A 88 7.94 21.39 9.41
CA GLY A 88 7.03 22.17 8.61
C GLY A 88 6.24 21.38 7.57
N HIS A 89 6.51 20.09 7.39
CA HIS A 89 5.81 19.24 6.44
C HIS A 89 4.67 18.47 7.10
N PRO A 90 3.40 18.71 6.70
CA PRO A 90 2.26 17.96 7.23
C PRO A 90 2.40 16.46 6.96
N ARG A 91 2.08 15.66 7.98
CA ARG A 91 1.85 14.22 7.89
C ARG A 91 0.36 13.98 7.99
N TYR A 92 -0.17 13.33 6.97
CA TYR A 92 -1.58 13.00 6.88
C TYR A 92 -1.82 11.53 7.20
N VAL A 93 -2.99 11.24 7.76
CA VAL A 93 -3.46 9.89 8.03
C VAL A 93 -4.92 9.75 7.57
N GLY A 94 -5.35 8.52 7.29
CA GLY A 94 -6.76 8.24 7.05
C GLY A 94 -7.57 8.36 8.34
N SER A 95 -8.70 9.08 8.31
CA SER A 95 -9.52 9.36 9.51
C SER A 95 -10.10 8.11 10.18
N ARG A 96 -10.17 7.00 9.46
CA ARG A 96 -10.61 5.69 9.96
C ARG A 96 -9.52 4.62 9.78
N GLY A 97 -8.25 5.05 9.83
CA GLY A 97 -7.08 4.31 9.42
C GLY A 97 -6.83 4.46 7.91
N MET A 98 -5.62 4.09 7.50
CA MET A 98 -5.15 4.26 6.13
C MET A 98 -6.02 3.53 5.09
N SER A 99 -6.59 2.36 5.45
CA SER A 99 -7.53 1.64 4.57
C SER A 99 -8.83 2.41 4.31
N GLY A 100 -9.15 3.43 5.11
CA GLY A 100 -10.31 4.30 4.89
C GLY A 100 -10.21 5.09 3.58
N ILE A 101 -8.99 5.53 3.21
CA ILE A 101 -8.72 6.21 1.95
C ILE A 101 -9.01 5.27 0.77
N ALA A 102 -8.50 4.04 0.82
CA ALA A 102 -8.73 3.07 -0.24
C ALA A 102 -10.21 2.69 -0.39
N LYS A 103 -10.94 2.57 0.71
CA LYS A 103 -12.39 2.31 0.69
C LYS A 103 -13.15 3.45 0.02
N HIS A 104 -12.82 4.69 0.34
CA HIS A 104 -13.40 5.86 -0.33
C HIS A 104 -13.11 5.86 -1.83
N LEU A 105 -11.87 5.56 -2.23
CA LEU A 105 -11.48 5.47 -3.64
C LEU A 105 -12.16 4.31 -4.38
N SER A 106 -12.59 3.27 -3.69
CA SER A 106 -13.28 2.13 -4.31
C SER A 106 -14.79 2.34 -4.49
N GLU A 107 -15.35 3.41 -3.94
CA GLU A 107 -16.78 3.72 -4.05
C GLU A 107 -17.18 3.93 -5.53
N GLY A 108 -18.18 3.19 -5.99
CA GLY A 108 -18.67 3.26 -7.37
C GLY A 108 -17.84 2.51 -8.41
N LEU A 109 -16.74 1.84 -8.04
CA LEU A 109 -15.96 0.97 -8.93
C LEU A 109 -16.44 -0.49 -8.84
N ASP A 110 -16.35 -1.25 -9.94
CA ASP A 110 -16.50 -2.73 -9.93
C ASP A 110 -15.21 -3.35 -9.38
N VAL A 111 -15.12 -3.52 -8.05
CA VAL A 111 -13.98 -4.13 -7.38
C VAL A 111 -14.34 -5.56 -6.96
N ARG A 112 -13.64 -6.53 -7.50
CA ARG A 112 -13.81 -7.96 -7.19
C ARG A 112 -12.67 -8.41 -6.31
N LEU A 113 -12.97 -8.57 -5.04
CA LEU A 113 -12.06 -9.05 -4.00
C LEU A 113 -11.99 -10.57 -4.02
N GLU A 114 -10.99 -11.13 -3.29
CA GLU A 114 -10.73 -12.56 -3.22
C GLU A 114 -10.61 -13.21 -4.60
N THR A 115 -10.14 -12.44 -5.58
CA THR A 115 -10.00 -12.82 -6.99
C THR A 115 -8.53 -12.72 -7.38
N LEU A 116 -7.85 -13.84 -7.43
CA LEU A 116 -6.44 -13.89 -7.85
C LEU A 116 -6.37 -13.99 -9.38
N VAL A 117 -5.73 -13.02 -10.01
CA VAL A 117 -5.33 -13.14 -11.41
C VAL A 117 -4.17 -14.13 -11.49
N PHE A 118 -4.40 -15.24 -12.18
CA PHE A 118 -3.46 -16.36 -12.29
C PHE A 118 -2.55 -16.25 -13.51
N SER A 119 -3.10 -15.85 -14.68
CA SER A 119 -2.34 -15.70 -15.91
C SER A 119 -2.94 -14.66 -16.85
N LEU A 120 -2.16 -14.26 -17.86
CA LEU A 120 -2.55 -13.41 -18.97
C LEU A 120 -2.35 -14.19 -20.27
N GLU A 121 -3.30 -14.05 -21.19
CA GLU A 121 -3.18 -14.48 -22.61
C GLU A 121 -3.28 -13.21 -23.46
N CYS A 122 -2.21 -12.86 -24.18
CA CYS A 122 -2.14 -11.62 -24.95
C CYS A 122 -2.22 -11.91 -26.45
N SER A 123 -3.02 -11.12 -27.16
CA SER A 123 -3.03 -11.03 -28.62
C SER A 123 -2.52 -9.65 -29.07
N ASP A 124 -2.52 -9.40 -30.37
CA ASP A 124 -2.18 -8.07 -30.90
C ASP A 124 -3.27 -7.02 -30.61
N TYR A 125 -4.47 -7.44 -30.20
CA TYR A 125 -5.67 -6.58 -30.13
C TYR A 125 -6.33 -6.55 -28.75
N ASP A 126 -6.12 -7.58 -27.93
CA ASP A 126 -6.77 -7.74 -26.64
C ASP A 126 -5.91 -8.52 -25.64
N VAL A 127 -6.33 -8.49 -24.38
CA VAL A 127 -5.75 -9.29 -23.30
C VAL A 127 -6.87 -10.08 -22.64
N THR A 128 -6.65 -11.37 -22.46
CA THR A 128 -7.52 -12.21 -21.64
C THR A 128 -6.85 -12.43 -20.28
N VAL A 129 -7.49 -11.94 -19.23
CA VAL A 129 -7.12 -12.17 -17.83
C VAL A 129 -7.81 -13.44 -17.34
N VAL A 130 -7.05 -14.39 -16.81
CA VAL A 130 -7.56 -15.64 -16.24
C VAL A 130 -7.45 -15.58 -14.72
N THR A 131 -8.55 -15.78 -14.03
CA THR A 131 -8.61 -15.84 -12.57
C THR A 131 -8.38 -17.26 -12.05
N ASP A 132 -8.10 -17.43 -10.76
CA ASP A 132 -7.74 -18.72 -10.14
C ASP A 132 -8.90 -19.74 -10.12
N ASP A 133 -10.13 -19.29 -10.30
CA ASP A 133 -11.30 -20.14 -10.54
C ASP A 133 -11.44 -20.61 -12.02
N GLY A 134 -10.50 -20.20 -12.88
CA GLY A 134 -10.45 -20.54 -14.31
C GLY A 134 -11.35 -19.68 -15.21
N ILE A 135 -11.99 -18.64 -14.67
CA ILE A 135 -12.81 -17.74 -15.47
C ILE A 135 -11.92 -16.84 -16.32
N LYS A 136 -12.31 -16.65 -17.59
CA LYS A 136 -11.61 -15.81 -18.55
C LYS A 136 -12.34 -14.48 -18.73
N HIS A 137 -11.61 -13.39 -18.63
CA HIS A 137 -12.10 -12.03 -18.79
C HIS A 137 -11.31 -11.32 -19.90
N THR A 138 -11.91 -11.11 -21.06
CA THR A 138 -11.28 -10.38 -22.16
C THR A 138 -11.45 -8.88 -21.99
N CYS A 139 -10.39 -8.11 -22.25
CA CYS A 139 -10.34 -6.65 -22.16
C CYS A 139 -9.42 -6.06 -23.21
N ASP A 140 -9.58 -4.77 -23.50
CA ASP A 140 -8.76 -4.03 -24.46
C ASP A 140 -7.34 -3.75 -23.89
N ALA A 141 -7.23 -3.59 -22.59
CA ALA A 141 -5.94 -3.40 -21.90
C ALA A 141 -5.99 -3.89 -20.46
N VAL A 142 -4.82 -4.25 -19.91
CA VAL A 142 -4.64 -4.60 -18.48
C VAL A 142 -3.63 -3.68 -17.82
N LEU A 143 -3.97 -3.18 -16.64
CA LEU A 143 -3.09 -2.41 -15.77
C LEU A 143 -2.70 -3.25 -14.55
N LEU A 144 -1.43 -3.61 -14.44
CA LEU A 144 -0.87 -4.37 -13.33
C LEU A 144 -0.31 -3.40 -12.29
N THR A 145 -0.87 -3.38 -11.08
CA THR A 145 -0.43 -2.51 -9.97
C THR A 145 0.03 -3.28 -8.73
N ALA A 146 0.12 -4.59 -8.85
CA ALA A 146 0.71 -5.44 -7.82
C ALA A 146 2.22 -5.15 -7.66
N PRO A 147 2.83 -5.51 -6.51
CA PRO A 147 4.29 -5.46 -6.37
C PRO A 147 5.00 -6.12 -7.55
N LEU A 148 6.07 -5.49 -8.03
CA LEU A 148 6.73 -5.85 -9.29
C LEU A 148 7.04 -7.36 -9.45
N PRO A 149 7.51 -8.10 -8.40
CA PRO A 149 7.74 -9.53 -8.55
C PRO A 149 6.46 -10.35 -8.85
N GLN A 150 5.30 -9.88 -8.38
CA GLN A 150 4.02 -10.53 -8.70
C GLN A 150 3.57 -10.19 -10.13
N SER A 151 3.69 -8.93 -10.54
CA SER A 151 3.42 -8.51 -11.93
C SER A 151 4.36 -9.21 -12.92
N PHE A 152 5.64 -9.37 -12.55
CA PHE A 152 6.61 -10.11 -13.36
C PHE A 152 6.16 -11.56 -13.61
N SER A 153 5.65 -12.25 -12.61
CA SER A 153 5.18 -13.63 -12.77
C SER A 153 4.07 -13.75 -13.82
N LEU A 154 3.12 -12.80 -13.82
CA LEU A 154 2.04 -12.76 -14.82
C LEU A 154 2.58 -12.50 -16.22
N MET A 155 3.48 -11.53 -16.36
CA MET A 155 4.08 -11.16 -17.64
C MET A 155 4.98 -12.26 -18.20
N PHE A 156 5.79 -12.89 -17.35
CA PHE A 156 6.63 -14.02 -17.76
C PHE A 156 5.79 -15.19 -18.30
N GLY A 157 4.68 -15.51 -17.61
CA GLY A 157 3.74 -16.52 -18.05
C GLY A 157 3.08 -16.21 -19.41
N ALA A 158 2.91 -14.93 -19.72
CA ALA A 158 2.38 -14.44 -21.00
C ALA A 158 3.46 -14.25 -22.10
N GLY A 159 4.72 -14.59 -21.81
CA GLY A 159 5.82 -14.40 -22.76
C GLY A 159 6.24 -12.93 -22.97
N ILE A 160 5.86 -12.03 -22.05
CA ILE A 160 6.20 -10.61 -22.13
C ILE A 160 7.52 -10.36 -21.41
N GLU A 161 8.52 -9.86 -22.13
CA GLU A 161 9.82 -9.52 -21.56
C GLU A 161 9.81 -8.13 -20.95
N MET A 162 10.25 -8.04 -19.69
CA MET A 162 10.54 -6.77 -19.01
C MET A 162 12.02 -6.40 -19.16
N PRO A 163 12.36 -5.08 -19.16
CA PRO A 163 13.75 -4.63 -19.04
C PRO A 163 14.46 -5.27 -17.84
N ALA A 164 15.72 -5.65 -18.01
CA ALA A 164 16.49 -6.29 -16.95
C ALA A 164 16.60 -5.40 -15.70
N GLU A 165 16.76 -4.09 -15.90
CA GLU A 165 16.85 -3.10 -14.82
C GLU A 165 15.56 -3.02 -13.99
N LEU A 166 14.39 -3.14 -14.63
CA LEU A 166 13.11 -3.17 -13.95
C LEU A 166 12.91 -4.50 -13.21
N ARG A 167 13.21 -5.61 -13.89
CA ARG A 167 13.08 -6.98 -13.36
C ARG A 167 13.92 -7.23 -12.10
N THR A 168 15.06 -6.54 -11.94
CA THR A 168 15.98 -6.70 -10.81
C THR A 168 15.67 -5.79 -9.61
N ILE A 169 14.57 -5.04 -9.62
CA ILE A 169 14.16 -4.24 -8.47
C ILE A 169 13.56 -5.16 -7.42
N ASP A 170 14.22 -5.22 -6.27
CA ASP A 170 13.75 -5.96 -5.09
C ASP A 170 13.07 -5.01 -4.09
N TYR A 171 12.47 -5.60 -3.08
CA TYR A 171 11.74 -4.91 -2.02
C TYR A 171 12.34 -5.22 -0.66
N ASP A 172 12.39 -4.22 0.19
CA ASP A 172 12.62 -4.43 1.61
C ASP A 172 11.48 -5.27 2.21
N ARG A 173 11.84 -6.08 3.17
CA ARG A 173 10.89 -6.78 4.03
C ARG A 173 10.63 -5.95 5.28
N THR A 174 9.43 -6.06 5.82
CA THR A 174 9.12 -5.43 7.11
C THR A 174 8.36 -6.42 7.98
N LEU A 175 8.91 -6.67 9.14
CA LEU A 175 8.22 -7.33 10.24
C LEU A 175 7.62 -6.26 11.16
N GLY A 176 6.41 -6.47 11.61
CA GLY A 176 5.72 -5.51 12.46
C GLY A 176 5.02 -6.17 13.63
N LEU A 177 4.76 -5.37 14.66
CA LEU A 177 3.97 -5.76 15.82
C LEU A 177 2.82 -4.77 15.97
N LEU A 178 1.61 -5.28 16.12
CA LEU A 178 0.44 -4.55 16.55
C LEU A 178 0.23 -4.86 18.03
N ALA A 179 0.18 -3.86 18.88
CA ALA A 179 0.01 -4.03 20.32
C ALA A 179 -1.16 -3.18 20.82
N VAL A 180 -2.18 -3.82 21.38
CA VAL A 180 -3.28 -3.18 22.12
C VAL A 180 -2.86 -3.09 23.58
N LEU A 181 -3.05 -1.93 24.19
CA LEU A 181 -2.58 -1.63 25.53
C LEU A 181 -3.75 -1.44 26.51
N ASP A 182 -3.51 -1.74 27.79
CA ASP A 182 -4.48 -1.52 28.89
C ASP A 182 -4.61 -0.05 29.30
N SER A 183 -3.62 0.78 28.93
CA SER A 183 -3.59 2.19 29.31
C SER A 183 -2.76 3.03 28.33
N PRO A 184 -2.94 4.38 28.28
CA PRO A 184 -2.16 5.27 27.43
C PRO A 184 -0.79 5.63 28.02
N HIS A 185 -0.35 4.99 29.09
CA HIS A 185 0.88 5.35 29.81
C HIS A 185 2.15 4.69 29.23
N HIS A 186 2.29 4.79 27.91
CA HIS A 186 3.47 4.35 27.18
C HIS A 186 4.52 5.47 27.01
N ASN A 187 5.73 5.10 26.57
CA ASN A 187 6.87 6.02 26.43
C ASN A 187 7.02 6.62 25.02
N VAL A 188 6.05 6.45 24.13
CA VAL A 188 6.06 7.13 22.82
C VAL A 188 5.62 8.58 23.02
N PRO A 189 6.50 9.57 22.77
CA PRO A 189 6.20 10.97 23.04
C PRO A 189 5.21 11.56 22.03
N SER A 190 4.56 12.68 22.41
CA SER A 190 3.78 13.48 21.46
C SER A 190 4.68 13.90 20.27
N PRO A 191 4.13 13.87 19.06
CA PRO A 191 2.74 13.64 18.63
C PRO A 191 2.37 12.17 18.42
N GLY A 192 3.12 11.20 18.95
CA GLY A 192 2.78 9.78 18.85
C GLY A 192 3.53 9.03 17.74
N GLY A 193 4.62 9.57 17.24
CA GLY A 193 5.47 8.94 16.22
C GLY A 193 6.95 8.95 16.59
N LEU A 194 7.64 7.84 16.38
CA LEU A 194 9.09 7.73 16.50
C LEU A 194 9.66 7.12 15.22
N GLN A 195 10.66 7.77 14.64
CA GLN A 195 11.42 7.27 13.49
C GLN A 195 12.81 6.82 13.95
N PHE A 196 13.19 5.59 13.60
CA PHE A 196 14.49 4.99 13.92
C PHE A 196 14.89 5.16 15.39
N PRO A 197 14.01 4.76 16.35
CA PRO A 197 14.27 4.99 17.77
C PRO A 197 15.40 4.12 18.31
N ASP A 198 15.68 2.97 17.67
CA ASP A 198 16.72 2.01 18.06
C ASP A 198 17.21 1.16 16.87
N ASN A 199 17.95 0.08 17.16
CA ASN A 199 18.50 -0.83 16.16
C ASN A 199 17.48 -1.88 15.63
N VAL A 200 16.28 -1.94 16.21
CA VAL A 200 15.23 -2.89 15.80
C VAL A 200 14.16 -2.19 14.99
N PHE A 201 13.63 -1.08 15.47
CA PHE A 201 12.49 -0.41 14.84
C PHE A 201 12.90 0.74 13.93
N SER A 202 12.29 0.78 12.75
CA SER A 202 12.34 1.94 11.85
C SER A 202 11.24 2.95 12.16
N PHE A 203 10.11 2.49 12.72
CA PHE A 203 8.98 3.35 13.07
C PHE A 203 8.14 2.76 14.20
N ILE A 204 7.68 3.62 15.10
CA ILE A 204 6.66 3.32 16.10
C ILE A 204 5.57 4.38 15.98
N GLY A 205 4.30 3.96 15.89
CA GLY A 205 3.15 4.86 15.79
C GLY A 205 2.09 4.58 16.84
N ASP A 206 1.67 5.64 17.55
CA ASP A 206 0.53 5.61 18.43
C ASP A 206 -0.76 5.87 17.62
N ASN A 207 -1.58 4.84 17.50
CA ASN A 207 -2.81 4.90 16.74
C ASN A 207 -3.91 5.73 17.43
N SER A 208 -3.80 5.93 18.75
CA SER A 208 -4.68 6.84 19.47
C SER A 208 -4.29 8.30 19.22
N ALA A 209 -3.01 8.63 19.24
CA ALA A 209 -2.52 9.95 18.90
C ALA A 209 -2.78 10.32 17.43
N LYS A 210 -2.81 9.33 16.52
CA LYS A 210 -3.30 9.53 15.13
C LYS A 210 -4.79 9.85 15.05
N GLY A 211 -5.55 9.64 16.13
CA GLY A 211 -7.01 9.82 16.15
C GLY A 211 -7.80 8.68 15.50
N ILE A 212 -7.17 7.53 15.21
CA ILE A 212 -7.82 6.40 14.55
C ILE A 212 -8.26 5.28 15.49
N SER A 213 -7.72 5.23 16.71
CA SER A 213 -8.08 4.25 17.74
C SER A 213 -8.58 4.92 19.00
N GLN A 214 -9.71 4.45 19.52
CA GLN A 214 -10.20 4.88 20.83
C GLN A 214 -9.51 4.14 21.97
N THR A 215 -9.05 2.92 21.70
CA THR A 215 -8.28 2.10 22.63
C THR A 215 -6.79 2.36 22.41
N PRO A 216 -6.01 2.53 23.49
CA PRO A 216 -4.55 2.70 23.39
C PRO A 216 -3.93 1.57 22.58
N ALA A 217 -3.19 1.91 21.53
CA ALA A 217 -2.64 0.91 20.61
C ALA A 217 -1.42 1.43 19.86
N LEU A 218 -0.36 0.65 19.85
CA LEU A 218 0.90 0.97 19.18
C LEU A 218 1.12 0.03 17.99
N THR A 219 1.65 0.58 16.91
CA THR A 219 2.20 -0.16 15.78
C THR A 219 3.71 0.00 15.75
N PHE A 220 4.43 -1.11 15.65
CA PHE A 220 5.87 -1.15 15.51
C PHE A 220 6.23 -1.73 14.16
N HIS A 221 7.12 -1.06 13.42
CA HIS A 221 7.73 -1.58 12.21
C HIS A 221 9.22 -1.78 12.44
N ALA A 222 9.69 -3.01 12.31
CA ALA A 222 11.10 -3.30 12.34
C ALA A 222 11.80 -2.74 11.09
N ASN A 223 13.07 -2.38 11.23
CA ASN A 223 13.87 -1.90 10.12
C ASN A 223 14.14 -3.04 9.10
N PRO A 224 14.53 -2.72 7.85
CA PRO A 224 14.73 -3.71 6.80
C PRO A 224 15.79 -4.76 7.13
N GLU A 225 16.90 -4.37 7.76
CA GLU A 225 17.99 -5.30 8.08
C GLU A 225 17.56 -6.33 9.13
N TRP A 226 16.95 -5.87 10.23
CA TRP A 226 16.41 -6.73 11.27
C TRP A 226 15.31 -7.63 10.70
N SER A 227 14.40 -7.05 9.90
CA SER A 227 13.32 -7.80 9.28
C SER A 227 13.84 -8.89 8.33
N LEU A 228 14.86 -8.59 7.52
CA LEU A 228 15.45 -9.59 6.60
C LEU A 228 16.07 -10.74 7.37
N ARG A 229 16.77 -10.46 8.49
CA ARG A 229 17.43 -11.47 9.33
C ARG A 229 16.43 -12.47 9.93
N HIS A 230 15.25 -12.00 10.32
CA HIS A 230 14.23 -12.79 11.02
C HIS A 230 13.04 -13.17 10.11
N PHE A 231 13.08 -12.86 8.81
CA PHE A 231 11.91 -13.02 7.95
C PHE A 231 11.46 -14.47 7.80
N GLU A 232 12.40 -15.40 7.82
CA GLU A 232 12.09 -16.83 7.64
C GLU A 232 11.90 -17.58 8.97
N ASP A 233 12.06 -16.89 10.11
CA ASP A 233 11.73 -17.45 11.43
C ASP A 233 10.21 -17.72 11.50
N ASP A 234 9.80 -18.62 12.40
CA ASP A 234 8.38 -18.88 12.65
C ASP A 234 7.71 -17.68 13.32
N LEU A 235 6.38 -17.61 13.20
CA LEU A 235 5.62 -16.44 13.67
C LEU A 235 5.69 -16.26 15.21
N GLU A 236 5.81 -17.33 15.99
CA GLU A 236 5.89 -17.26 17.44
C GLU A 236 7.23 -16.67 17.89
N THR A 237 8.32 -17.11 17.26
CA THR A 237 9.66 -16.54 17.46
C THR A 237 9.70 -15.07 17.12
N ILE A 238 9.20 -14.68 15.92
CA ILE A 238 9.12 -13.29 15.49
C ILE A 238 8.30 -12.46 16.48
N HIS A 239 7.16 -12.97 16.92
CA HIS A 239 6.28 -12.29 17.86
C HIS A 239 6.98 -12.04 19.20
N SER A 240 7.63 -13.07 19.77
CA SER A 240 8.37 -12.97 21.02
C SER A 240 9.50 -11.92 20.93
N LEU A 241 10.31 -11.99 19.87
CA LEU A 241 11.41 -11.04 19.66
C LEU A 241 10.93 -9.59 19.51
N LEU A 242 9.82 -9.36 18.79
CA LEU A 242 9.24 -8.03 18.63
C LEU A 242 8.65 -7.50 19.94
N LEU A 243 7.98 -8.36 20.73
CA LEU A 243 7.46 -7.98 22.05
C LEU A 243 8.59 -7.60 23.01
N ASP A 244 9.68 -8.39 23.05
CA ASP A 244 10.84 -8.09 23.88
C ASP A 244 11.49 -6.75 23.48
N ALA A 245 11.65 -6.50 22.17
CA ALA A 245 12.17 -5.23 21.66
C ALA A 245 11.23 -4.04 21.95
N ALA A 246 9.91 -4.26 22.01
CA ALA A 246 8.93 -3.22 22.28
C ALA A 246 8.91 -2.75 23.75
N ARG A 247 9.39 -3.55 24.71
CA ARG A 247 9.31 -3.27 26.16
C ARG A 247 9.75 -1.86 26.58
N PRO A 248 10.85 -1.28 26.07
CA PRO A 248 11.27 0.07 26.46
C PRO A 248 10.24 1.15 26.12
N PHE A 249 9.41 0.91 25.11
CA PHE A 249 8.41 1.85 24.61
C PHE A 249 7.04 1.72 25.28
N LEU A 250 6.81 0.63 26.03
CA LEU A 250 5.52 0.37 26.67
C LEU A 250 5.30 1.20 27.96
N GLY A 251 6.39 1.69 28.59
CA GLY A 251 6.28 2.45 29.83
C GLY A 251 5.59 1.66 30.94
N GLN A 252 4.50 2.18 31.47
CA GLN A 252 3.67 1.52 32.49
C GLN A 252 2.53 0.70 31.90
N ALA A 253 2.26 0.86 30.60
CA ALA A 253 1.19 0.14 29.92
C ALA A 253 1.56 -1.33 29.71
N LYS A 254 0.56 -2.20 29.79
CA LYS A 254 0.69 -3.63 29.50
C LYS A 254 0.03 -3.95 28.17
N VAL A 255 0.65 -4.84 27.41
CA VAL A 255 0.05 -5.39 26.20
C VAL A 255 -1.04 -6.37 26.60
N VAL A 256 -2.27 -6.10 26.19
CA VAL A 256 -3.45 -6.98 26.41
C VAL A 256 -3.71 -7.91 25.25
N GLU A 257 -3.39 -7.46 24.04
CA GLU A 257 -3.44 -8.28 22.83
C GLU A 257 -2.37 -7.80 21.85
N SER A 258 -1.78 -8.72 21.09
CA SER A 258 -0.80 -8.36 20.07
C SER A 258 -0.77 -9.34 18.90
N GLN A 259 -0.38 -8.85 17.73
CA GLN A 259 -0.30 -9.63 16.50
C GLN A 259 0.97 -9.27 15.71
N PRO A 260 1.81 -10.25 15.33
CA PRO A 260 2.90 -10.01 14.39
C PRO A 260 2.38 -9.84 12.96
N LYS A 261 3.12 -9.10 12.15
CA LYS A 261 2.83 -8.87 10.74
C LYS A 261 4.09 -9.09 9.90
N LYS A 262 3.92 -9.66 8.71
CA LYS A 262 5.00 -9.89 7.73
C LYS A 262 4.63 -9.22 6.41
N TRP A 263 5.46 -8.26 5.98
CA TRP A 263 5.39 -7.64 4.66
C TRP A 263 6.59 -8.08 3.83
N ARG A 264 6.35 -8.94 2.84
CA ARG A 264 7.41 -9.42 1.93
C ARG A 264 7.83 -8.34 0.93
N PHE A 265 6.90 -7.52 0.49
CA PHE A 265 7.12 -6.44 -0.49
C PHE A 265 6.71 -5.11 0.15
N ALA A 266 7.48 -4.64 1.14
CA ALA A 266 7.14 -3.44 1.91
C ALA A 266 7.47 -2.17 1.12
N THR A 267 8.72 -1.96 0.75
CA THR A 267 9.20 -0.77 0.05
C THR A 267 10.17 -1.18 -1.05
N PRO A 268 10.03 -0.70 -2.29
CA PRO A 268 11.00 -0.97 -3.34
C PRO A 268 12.35 -0.35 -2.99
N GLN A 269 13.43 -1.10 -3.18
CA GLN A 269 14.80 -0.66 -2.85
C GLN A 269 15.32 0.42 -3.79
N ARG A 270 14.74 0.53 -4.97
CA ARG A 270 15.00 1.59 -5.96
C ARG A 270 13.78 1.82 -6.82
N SER A 271 13.69 2.98 -7.44
CA SER A 271 12.58 3.35 -8.32
C SER A 271 12.98 3.23 -9.79
N TRP A 272 12.01 2.90 -10.60
CA TRP A 272 12.07 3.05 -12.05
C TRP A 272 11.95 4.54 -12.41
N PRO A 273 12.72 5.06 -13.39
CA PRO A 273 12.77 6.50 -13.64
C PRO A 273 11.52 7.08 -14.33
N HIS A 274 10.64 6.22 -14.84
CA HIS A 274 9.40 6.64 -15.50
C HIS A 274 8.18 6.34 -14.63
N PRO A 275 7.06 7.09 -14.77
CA PRO A 275 5.89 6.93 -13.91
C PRO A 275 5.12 5.62 -14.15
N TYR A 276 5.35 4.94 -15.25
CA TYR A 276 4.78 3.63 -15.59
C TYR A 276 5.70 2.93 -16.60
N TRP A 277 5.40 1.69 -16.94
CA TRP A 277 6.01 0.97 -18.05
C TRP A 277 4.94 0.26 -18.86
N THR A 278 5.14 0.15 -20.20
CA THR A 278 4.24 -0.55 -21.12
C THR A 278 4.97 -1.69 -21.81
N ALA A 279 4.30 -2.83 -21.95
CA ALA A 279 4.76 -3.89 -22.83
C ALA A 279 4.73 -3.44 -24.30
N PRO A 280 5.50 -4.08 -25.18
CA PRO A 280 5.32 -3.90 -26.63
C PRO A 280 3.85 -4.11 -27.02
N GLY A 281 3.32 -3.26 -27.88
CA GLY A 281 1.89 -3.22 -28.25
C GLY A 281 1.02 -2.38 -27.32
N GLY A 282 1.47 -2.02 -26.11
CA GLY A 282 0.82 -1.05 -25.24
C GLY A 282 -0.41 -1.55 -24.45
N LEU A 283 -0.81 -2.83 -24.63
CA LEU A 283 -2.02 -3.37 -24.00
C LEU A 283 -1.80 -3.81 -22.53
N VAL A 284 -0.56 -4.04 -22.13
CA VAL A 284 -0.18 -4.40 -20.75
C VAL A 284 0.65 -3.27 -20.17
N VAL A 285 0.16 -2.67 -19.10
CA VAL A 285 0.78 -1.53 -18.43
C VAL A 285 1.13 -1.88 -16.98
N LEU A 286 2.31 -1.46 -16.53
CA LEU A 286 2.73 -1.57 -15.13
C LEU A 286 2.71 -0.22 -14.46
N ALA A 287 2.13 -0.14 -13.27
CA ALA A 287 2.18 1.03 -12.40
C ALA A 287 2.32 0.61 -10.93
N GLY A 288 2.59 1.56 -10.05
CA GLY A 288 2.75 1.31 -8.62
C GLY A 288 3.91 2.09 -8.01
N ASP A 289 4.26 1.79 -6.78
CA ASP A 289 5.27 2.51 -6.00
C ASP A 289 6.73 2.30 -6.45
N VAL A 290 6.98 1.41 -7.39
CA VAL A 290 8.27 1.30 -8.08
C VAL A 290 8.46 2.44 -9.08
N PHE A 291 7.35 2.93 -9.64
CA PHE A 291 7.30 3.99 -10.64
C PHE A 291 7.03 5.34 -9.93
N ALA A 292 7.54 6.44 -10.43
CA ALA A 292 7.38 7.80 -9.84
C ALA A 292 7.82 7.94 -8.37
N GLY A 293 8.45 6.95 -7.79
CA GLY A 293 8.98 6.94 -6.43
C GLY A 293 8.18 6.10 -5.44
N PRO A 294 8.84 5.66 -4.37
CA PRO A 294 8.21 4.90 -3.30
C PRO A 294 7.23 5.77 -2.52
N LYS A 295 6.39 5.15 -1.67
CA LYS A 295 5.38 5.78 -0.82
C LYS A 295 4.08 6.09 -1.55
N MET A 296 3.15 6.69 -0.80
CA MET A 296 1.78 6.92 -1.28
C MET A 296 1.71 7.84 -2.49
N GLU A 297 2.41 8.96 -2.46
CA GLU A 297 2.38 9.94 -3.55
C GLU A 297 2.89 9.33 -4.86
N GLY A 298 4.04 8.63 -4.83
CA GLY A 298 4.56 7.97 -6.01
C GLY A 298 3.61 6.91 -6.56
N ALA A 299 3.01 6.10 -5.68
CA ALA A 299 2.02 5.10 -6.10
C ALA A 299 0.77 5.74 -6.74
N ALA A 300 0.25 6.84 -6.17
CA ALA A 300 -0.89 7.57 -6.71
C ALA A 300 -0.58 8.16 -8.08
N LEU A 301 0.52 8.92 -8.19
CA LEU A 301 0.94 9.56 -9.45
C LEU A 301 1.27 8.55 -10.55
N SER A 302 1.85 7.42 -10.19
CA SER A 302 2.07 6.32 -11.13
C SER A 302 0.75 5.78 -11.69
N GLY A 303 -0.24 5.55 -10.85
CA GLY A 303 -1.57 5.11 -11.28
C GLY A 303 -2.25 6.10 -12.21
N LEU A 304 -2.24 7.39 -11.85
CA LEU A 304 -2.80 8.47 -12.66
C LEU A 304 -2.11 8.59 -14.02
N SER A 305 -0.78 8.53 -14.04
CA SER A 305 0.00 8.59 -15.28
C SER A 305 -0.29 7.40 -16.21
N ALA A 306 -0.44 6.20 -15.64
CA ALA A 306 -0.81 5.01 -16.41
C ALA A 306 -2.23 5.10 -16.97
N ALA A 307 -3.18 5.64 -16.19
CA ALA A 307 -4.55 5.90 -16.68
C ALA A 307 -4.56 6.91 -17.81
N THR A 308 -3.83 8.03 -17.66
CA THR A 308 -3.69 9.04 -18.73
C THR A 308 -3.12 8.45 -20.02
N TYR A 309 -2.10 7.58 -19.89
CA TYR A 309 -1.57 6.86 -21.05
C TYR A 309 -2.66 6.03 -21.75
N LEU A 310 -3.40 5.20 -20.99
CA LEU A 310 -4.45 4.35 -21.55
C LEU A 310 -5.57 5.17 -22.22
N VAL A 311 -6.01 6.25 -21.57
CA VAL A 311 -7.00 7.16 -22.16
C VAL A 311 -6.50 7.72 -23.51
N THR A 312 -5.24 8.18 -23.55
CA THR A 312 -4.69 8.82 -24.77
C THR A 312 -4.40 7.81 -25.88
N ALA A 313 -3.92 6.63 -25.54
CA ALA A 313 -3.55 5.61 -26.53
C ALA A 313 -4.75 4.97 -27.23
N PHE A 314 -5.93 5.02 -26.60
CA PHE A 314 -7.16 4.37 -27.10
C PHE A 314 -8.32 5.37 -27.37
N SER A 315 -8.01 6.67 -27.49
CA SER A 315 -8.98 7.74 -27.85
C SER A 315 -9.25 7.85 -29.35
#